data_930c72406e18bcc59e02e9d2602b2567
#
_entry.id   930c72406e18bcc59e02e9d2602b2567
#
_cell.length_a   1.000
_cell.length_b   1.000
_cell.length_c   1.000
_cell.angle_alpha   90.00
_cell.angle_beta   90.00
_cell.angle_gamma   90.00
#
_symmetry.space_group_name_H-M   'P 1'
#
loop_
_entity.id
_entity.type
_entity.pdbx_description
1 polymer ?
#
loop_
_entity_poly.entity_id
_entity_poly.type
_entity_poly.pdbx_seq_one_letter_code
_entity_poly.pdbx_strand_id
1 'polypeptide(L)'
;MFISRPSEPHTVLLWGDHWWFAGTGASVEFSDLDHAIEVLVAHYGQAPKPVRLRLVFQPDALETVAVACPQGDRATLAAALAEEFPSLRTPGCAWSHEPVLPMGGDFATLLHFETQPGLLGLATRLAQRGLAVDSAWPLVTFLQTLPGEGSEAGAVTVVALQAQRAVAYRHPADGVRTALLWHGESSVADVGEWLGDVLARHSEEAVLLVCADEETASALGAFVGVEGYPGVEQVTLHEALARPVVLPRYHPAQLLPRTPAVTAQRALIAVSVALLITAGWSGVAYGRDFVARQNAVKDQQARLTALRGEVAQLREAAAEIAALRRSLDGGAAGPPCGALLEKISTTLPAQVTLTSLRITGRSWTLDGWVAPGAGPRAGEEWRTRLAPPGAPWTAETKPGAGGSFSLTGGFRL
;
A
#
# COMPACT_ATOMS: atom_id res chain seq x y z
N MET A 1 34.99 27.69 -5.87
CA MET A 1 33.86 26.92 -6.39
C MET A 1 32.59 27.66 -5.94
N PHE A 2 32.02 28.49 -6.82
CA PHE A 2 30.78 29.22 -6.50
C PHE A 2 29.62 28.23 -6.49
N ILE A 3 29.10 27.93 -5.33
CA ILE A 3 27.83 27.21 -5.19
C ILE A 3 26.75 28.22 -5.64
N SER A 4 26.32 28.13 -6.89
CA SER A 4 25.17 28.90 -7.36
C SER A 4 23.98 28.57 -6.44
N ARG A 5 23.34 29.60 -5.89
CA ARG A 5 22.09 29.40 -5.14
C ARG A 5 21.13 28.62 -6.04
N PRO A 6 20.52 27.56 -5.55
CA PRO A 6 19.50 26.85 -6.32
C PRO A 6 18.41 27.86 -6.71
N SER A 7 18.00 27.86 -7.96
CA SER A 7 16.88 28.69 -8.44
C SER A 7 15.62 28.39 -7.61
N GLU A 8 14.83 29.38 -7.33
CA GLU A 8 13.54 29.18 -6.69
C GLU A 8 12.66 28.24 -7.54
N PRO A 9 11.90 27.35 -6.93
CA PRO A 9 11.03 26.46 -7.67
C PRO A 9 9.87 27.24 -8.30
N HIS A 10 9.55 26.91 -9.55
CA HIS A 10 8.39 27.44 -10.25
C HIS A 10 7.12 26.78 -9.71
N THR A 11 6.12 27.57 -9.35
CA THR A 11 4.83 27.03 -8.91
C THR A 11 3.96 26.74 -10.12
N VAL A 12 3.45 25.51 -10.19
CA VAL A 12 2.50 25.06 -11.21
C VAL A 12 1.36 24.32 -10.52
N LEU A 13 0.16 24.47 -11.05
CA LEU A 13 -1.02 23.75 -10.58
C LEU A 13 -1.50 22.79 -11.66
N LEU A 14 -1.68 21.53 -11.27
CA LEU A 14 -2.48 20.55 -12.00
C LEU A 14 -3.85 20.50 -11.35
N TRP A 15 -4.91 20.87 -12.07
CA TRP A 15 -6.27 20.79 -11.59
C TRP A 15 -7.16 20.12 -12.64
N GLY A 16 -7.64 18.93 -12.32
CA GLY A 16 -8.30 18.07 -13.27
C GLY A 16 -7.40 17.72 -14.44
N ASP A 17 -7.78 18.18 -15.62
CA ASP A 17 -7.11 18.01 -16.91
C ASP A 17 -6.39 19.27 -17.42
N HIS A 18 -6.13 20.23 -16.55
CA HIS A 18 -5.49 21.51 -16.90
C HIS A 18 -4.22 21.78 -16.11
N TRP A 19 -3.24 22.35 -16.81
CA TRP A 19 -2.07 23.00 -16.19
C TRP A 19 -2.32 24.50 -16.06
N TRP A 20 -1.99 25.03 -14.91
CA TRP A 20 -2.00 26.47 -14.60
C TRP A 20 -0.60 26.91 -14.19
N PHE A 21 -0.13 28.01 -14.75
CA PHE A 21 1.24 28.50 -14.53
C PHE A 21 1.19 29.86 -13.81
N ALA A 22 2.06 30.02 -12.81
CA ALA A 22 2.22 31.30 -12.15
C ALA A 22 2.66 32.38 -13.14
N GLY A 23 1.94 33.51 -13.17
CA GLY A 23 2.34 34.71 -13.89
C GLY A 23 2.09 34.73 -15.41
N THR A 24 1.58 33.67 -16.03
CA THR A 24 1.34 33.64 -17.50
C THR A 24 -0.09 33.92 -17.90
N GLY A 25 -1.05 33.85 -17.00
CA GLY A 25 -2.46 34.08 -17.29
C GLY A 25 -3.12 33.02 -18.16
N ALA A 26 -2.43 31.92 -18.50
CA ALA A 26 -2.94 30.89 -19.38
C ALA A 26 -3.02 29.52 -18.67
N SER A 27 -4.12 28.81 -18.93
CA SER A 27 -4.23 27.38 -18.67
C SER A 27 -3.98 26.58 -19.94
N VAL A 28 -3.54 25.35 -19.81
CA VAL A 28 -3.37 24.43 -20.93
C VAL A 28 -4.01 23.10 -20.57
N GLU A 29 -5.01 22.74 -21.37
CA GLU A 29 -5.68 21.45 -21.28
C GLU A 29 -4.80 20.32 -21.80
N PHE A 30 -4.88 19.13 -21.20
CA PHE A 30 -4.20 17.94 -21.67
C PHE A 30 -5.15 16.73 -21.68
N SER A 31 -4.95 15.82 -22.63
CA SER A 31 -5.81 14.65 -22.81
C SER A 31 -5.42 13.46 -21.93
N ASP A 32 -4.14 13.38 -21.58
CA ASP A 32 -3.58 12.24 -20.83
C ASP A 32 -2.25 12.64 -20.16
N LEU A 33 -1.70 11.73 -19.37
CA LEU A 33 -0.48 11.99 -18.60
C LEU A 33 0.74 12.26 -19.50
N ASP A 34 0.83 11.66 -20.67
CA ASP A 34 1.94 11.88 -21.61
C ASP A 34 1.88 13.30 -22.18
N HIS A 35 0.72 13.71 -22.61
CA HIS A 35 0.46 15.07 -23.07
C HIS A 35 0.68 16.10 -21.95
N ALA A 36 0.24 15.79 -20.71
CA ALA A 36 0.51 16.66 -19.56
C ALA A 36 2.01 16.91 -19.34
N ILE A 37 2.84 15.89 -19.51
CA ILE A 37 4.30 16.01 -19.38
C ILE A 37 4.88 16.83 -20.54
N GLU A 38 4.43 16.59 -21.77
CA GLU A 38 4.88 17.33 -22.95
C GLU A 38 4.57 18.82 -22.85
N VAL A 39 3.40 19.18 -22.35
CA VAL A 39 3.02 20.59 -22.10
C VAL A 39 3.99 21.26 -21.15
N LEU A 40 4.32 20.62 -20.01
CA LEU A 40 5.31 21.16 -19.06
C LEU A 40 6.70 21.25 -19.66
N VAL A 41 7.13 20.22 -20.38
CA VAL A 41 8.43 20.21 -21.06
C VAL A 41 8.52 21.33 -22.11
N ALA A 42 7.46 21.56 -22.88
CA ALA A 42 7.40 22.65 -23.84
C ALA A 42 7.45 24.02 -23.15
N HIS A 43 6.69 24.20 -22.06
CA HIS A 43 6.65 25.46 -21.32
C HIS A 43 8.03 25.84 -20.72
N TYR A 44 8.74 24.85 -20.16
CA TYR A 44 10.05 25.07 -19.54
C TYR A 44 11.25 24.70 -20.44
N GLY A 45 11.03 24.44 -21.72
CA GLY A 45 12.05 23.93 -22.64
C GLY A 45 13.28 24.82 -22.80
N GLN A 46 13.13 26.14 -22.63
CA GLN A 46 14.20 27.15 -22.72
C GLN A 46 14.85 27.44 -21.36
N ALA A 47 14.31 26.93 -20.26
CA ALA A 47 14.83 27.21 -18.93
C ALA A 47 16.12 26.39 -18.63
N PRO A 48 17.08 26.96 -17.86
CA PRO A 48 18.26 26.22 -17.42
C PRO A 48 17.88 24.98 -16.63
N LYS A 49 18.39 23.81 -17.02
CA LYS A 49 18.11 22.53 -16.36
C LYS A 49 19.10 22.23 -15.21
N PRO A 50 18.67 21.55 -14.12
CA PRO A 50 17.31 21.09 -13.89
C PRO A 50 16.37 22.20 -13.43
N VAL A 51 15.17 22.25 -14.02
CA VAL A 51 14.09 23.11 -13.56
C VAL A 51 13.46 22.50 -12.30
N ARG A 52 13.27 23.30 -11.28
CA ARG A 52 12.62 22.86 -10.04
C ARG A 52 11.17 23.34 -10.03
N LEU A 53 10.26 22.40 -9.77
CA LEU A 53 8.82 22.65 -9.74
C LEU A 53 8.28 22.48 -8.32
N ARG A 54 7.42 23.42 -7.91
CA ARG A 54 6.49 23.26 -6.82
C ARG A 54 5.14 22.92 -7.43
N LEU A 55 4.68 21.72 -7.23
CA LEU A 55 3.43 21.23 -7.80
C LEU A 55 2.30 21.43 -6.81
N VAL A 56 1.28 22.20 -7.18
CA VAL A 56 -0.04 22.13 -6.56
C VAL A 56 -0.82 21.07 -7.33
N PHE A 57 -1.35 20.06 -6.65
CA PHE A 57 -1.81 18.84 -7.29
C PHE A 57 -3.25 18.53 -6.88
N GLN A 58 -4.16 18.62 -7.83
CA GLN A 58 -5.59 18.36 -7.64
C GLN A 58 -6.19 17.70 -8.89
N PRO A 59 -5.74 16.50 -9.28
CA PRO A 59 -6.47 15.72 -10.28
C PRO A 59 -7.79 15.20 -9.69
N ASP A 60 -8.70 14.76 -10.53
CA ASP A 60 -9.99 14.20 -10.10
C ASP A 60 -9.83 12.94 -9.21
N ALA A 61 -8.69 12.26 -9.31
CA ALA A 61 -8.35 11.11 -8.47
C ALA A 61 -7.78 11.46 -7.07
N LEU A 62 -7.58 12.75 -6.76
CA LEU A 62 -7.14 13.18 -5.41
C LEU A 62 -8.36 13.59 -4.59
N GLU A 63 -8.63 12.82 -3.55
CA GLU A 63 -9.69 13.10 -2.59
C GLU A 63 -9.15 13.80 -1.33
N THR A 64 -10.01 14.59 -0.70
CA THR A 64 -9.76 15.23 0.57
C THR A 64 -10.94 15.02 1.50
N VAL A 65 -10.70 14.43 2.66
CA VAL A 65 -11.74 14.14 3.66
C VAL A 65 -11.31 14.58 5.05
N ALA A 66 -12.26 15.05 5.83
CA ALA A 66 -12.03 15.31 7.26
C ALA A 66 -12.21 13.99 8.03
N VAL A 67 -11.20 13.59 8.79
CA VAL A 67 -11.20 12.33 9.53
C VAL A 67 -10.88 12.54 10.99
N ALA A 68 -11.57 11.82 11.87
CA ALA A 68 -11.14 11.63 13.25
C ALA A 68 -9.97 10.64 13.27
N CYS A 69 -8.95 10.95 14.04
CA CYS A 69 -7.73 10.13 14.04
C CYS A 69 -7.02 10.17 15.39
N PRO A 70 -6.21 9.17 15.73
CA PRO A 70 -5.36 9.24 16.91
C PRO A 70 -4.26 10.29 16.71
N GLN A 71 -3.78 10.85 17.81
CA GLN A 71 -2.55 11.65 17.77
C GLN A 71 -1.36 10.74 17.43
N GLY A 72 -0.59 11.10 16.43
CA GLY A 72 0.57 10.30 16.03
C GLY A 72 1.26 10.82 14.78
N ASP A 73 2.26 10.08 14.35
CA ASP A 73 2.97 10.32 13.11
C ASP A 73 2.21 9.72 11.89
N ARG A 74 2.75 9.95 10.71
CA ARG A 74 2.18 9.44 9.46
C ARG A 74 1.98 7.92 9.46
N ALA A 75 2.88 7.16 10.10
CA ALA A 75 2.77 5.69 10.15
C ALA A 75 1.61 5.25 11.05
N THR A 76 1.44 5.92 12.19
CA THR A 76 0.32 5.70 13.12
C THR A 76 -1.02 6.00 12.46
N LEU A 77 -1.11 7.14 11.76
CA LEU A 77 -2.31 7.52 11.01
C LEU A 77 -2.63 6.51 9.90
N ALA A 78 -1.63 6.10 9.12
CA ALA A 78 -1.81 5.10 8.08
C ALA A 78 -2.31 3.76 8.64
N ALA A 79 -1.82 3.34 9.80
CA ALA A 79 -2.26 2.10 10.44
C ALA A 79 -3.71 2.20 10.94
N ALA A 80 -4.10 3.34 11.52
CA ALA A 80 -5.43 3.57 12.06
C ALA A 80 -6.51 3.71 10.98
N LEU A 81 -6.19 4.38 9.87
CA LEU A 81 -7.16 4.74 8.82
C LEU A 81 -7.16 3.76 7.63
N ALA A 82 -6.28 2.77 7.61
CA ALA A 82 -6.09 1.92 6.43
C ALA A 82 -7.25 0.96 6.12
N GLU A 83 -8.13 0.69 7.07
CA GLU A 83 -9.35 -0.11 6.83
C GLU A 83 -10.42 0.71 6.11
N GLU A 84 -10.57 1.98 6.48
CA GLU A 84 -11.51 2.90 5.87
C GLU A 84 -10.97 3.45 4.54
N PHE A 85 -9.66 3.71 4.45
CA PHE A 85 -8.99 4.26 3.28
C PHE A 85 -7.88 3.31 2.75
N PRO A 86 -8.22 2.28 1.98
CA PRO A 86 -7.24 1.30 1.48
C PRO A 86 -6.12 1.91 0.64
N SER A 87 -6.39 3.06 -0.01
CA SER A 87 -5.41 3.81 -0.82
C SER A 87 -4.15 4.18 -0.04
N LEU A 88 -4.23 4.35 1.30
CA LEU A 88 -3.08 4.66 2.15
C LEU A 88 -2.02 3.55 2.17
N ARG A 89 -2.41 2.32 1.83
CA ARG A 89 -1.52 1.14 1.72
C ARG A 89 -1.28 0.71 0.28
N THR A 90 -1.98 1.31 -0.68
CA THR A 90 -1.81 0.96 -2.08
C THR A 90 -0.47 1.46 -2.60
N PRO A 91 0.41 0.59 -3.09
CA PRO A 91 1.70 1.01 -3.63
C PRO A 91 1.52 1.98 -4.79
N GLY A 92 2.24 3.09 -4.76
CA GLY A 92 2.20 4.11 -5.79
C GLY A 92 1.16 5.20 -5.58
N CYS A 93 0.15 5.03 -4.73
CA CYS A 93 -0.76 6.11 -4.34
C CYS A 93 -0.07 7.07 -3.38
N ALA A 94 -0.08 8.35 -3.72
CA ALA A 94 0.39 9.39 -2.81
C ALA A 94 -0.72 9.74 -1.82
N TRP A 95 -0.33 10.03 -0.59
CA TRP A 95 -1.23 10.53 0.43
C TRP A 95 -0.50 11.46 1.41
N SER A 96 -1.25 12.32 2.07
CA SER A 96 -0.74 13.24 3.08
C SER A 96 -1.86 13.64 4.04
N HIS A 97 -1.54 14.40 5.07
CA HIS A 97 -2.53 14.91 6.01
C HIS A 97 -2.16 16.30 6.47
N GLU A 98 -3.15 17.09 6.84
CA GLU A 98 -2.92 18.36 7.51
C GLU A 98 -2.43 18.14 8.96
N PRO A 99 -1.90 19.16 9.64
CA PRO A 99 -1.62 19.05 11.06
C PRO A 99 -2.82 18.56 11.85
N VAL A 100 -2.61 17.55 12.68
CA VAL A 100 -3.64 16.97 13.55
C VAL A 100 -4.02 17.99 14.63
N LEU A 101 -5.29 18.28 14.76
CA LEU A 101 -5.82 19.28 15.72
C LEU A 101 -6.72 18.58 16.75
N PRO A 102 -6.71 19.04 18.01
CA PRO A 102 -7.64 18.53 19.02
C PRO A 102 -9.08 18.96 18.70
N MET A 103 -10.02 18.05 18.88
CA MET A 103 -11.45 18.25 18.64
C MET A 103 -12.27 17.56 19.71
N GLY A 104 -12.81 18.31 20.67
CA GLY A 104 -13.79 17.81 21.64
C GLY A 104 -13.39 16.58 22.47
N GLY A 105 -12.09 16.33 22.65
CA GLY A 105 -11.54 15.16 23.34
C GLY A 105 -10.87 14.17 22.41
N ASP A 106 -11.12 14.25 21.11
CA ASP A 106 -10.48 13.49 20.04
C ASP A 106 -9.53 14.38 19.23
N PHE A 107 -9.01 13.85 18.16
CA PHE A 107 -8.19 14.59 17.20
C PHE A 107 -8.78 14.45 15.81
N ALA A 108 -8.60 15.47 14.97
CA ALA A 108 -9.05 15.46 13.59
C ALA A 108 -7.98 16.04 12.66
N THR A 109 -8.03 15.61 11.40
CA THR A 109 -7.18 16.16 10.34
C THR A 109 -7.92 16.11 9.00
N LEU A 110 -7.44 16.89 8.03
CA LEU A 110 -7.79 16.65 6.63
C LEU A 110 -6.81 15.64 6.06
N LEU A 111 -7.33 14.55 5.55
CA LEU A 111 -6.61 13.49 4.86
C LEU A 111 -6.74 13.71 3.36
N HIS A 112 -5.60 13.73 2.65
CA HIS A 112 -5.53 13.81 1.20
C HIS A 112 -4.94 12.52 0.66
N PHE A 113 -5.60 11.88 -0.30
CA PHE A 113 -5.13 10.62 -0.86
C PHE A 113 -5.56 10.43 -2.30
N GLU A 114 -4.70 9.81 -3.08
CA GLU A 114 -5.04 9.37 -4.44
C GLU A 114 -5.86 8.08 -4.37
N THR A 115 -6.96 8.04 -5.12
CA THR A 115 -7.76 6.82 -5.35
C THR A 115 -7.11 5.93 -6.41
N GLN A 116 -6.29 6.53 -7.29
CA GLN A 116 -5.51 5.86 -8.32
C GLN A 116 -4.10 6.44 -8.36
N PRO A 117 -3.05 5.61 -8.52
CA PRO A 117 -1.67 6.10 -8.53
C PRO A 117 -1.39 7.00 -9.75
N GLY A 118 -0.90 8.21 -9.52
CA GLY A 118 -0.59 9.19 -10.55
C GLY A 118 0.63 10.04 -10.24
N LEU A 119 0.69 10.64 -9.07
CA LEU A 119 1.70 11.64 -8.70
C LEU A 119 3.15 11.12 -8.76
N LEU A 120 3.40 9.92 -8.22
CA LEU A 120 4.76 9.36 -8.20
C LEU A 120 5.25 9.04 -9.60
N GLY A 121 4.35 8.53 -10.46
CA GLY A 121 4.62 8.30 -11.87
C GLY A 121 4.92 9.61 -12.61
N LEU A 122 4.08 10.62 -12.44
CA LEU A 122 4.25 11.96 -13.00
C LEU A 122 5.60 12.56 -12.57
N ALA A 123 5.90 12.60 -11.27
CA ALA A 123 7.14 13.16 -10.74
C ALA A 123 8.39 12.44 -11.29
N THR A 124 8.34 11.11 -11.40
CA THR A 124 9.45 10.31 -11.96
C THR A 124 9.68 10.64 -13.43
N ARG A 125 8.62 10.72 -14.22
CA ARG A 125 8.71 10.99 -15.66
C ARG A 125 9.12 12.43 -15.94
N LEU A 126 8.67 13.41 -15.14
CA LEU A 126 9.13 14.79 -15.21
C LEU A 126 10.63 14.89 -14.90
N ALA A 127 11.11 14.19 -13.88
CA ALA A 127 12.52 14.16 -13.53
C ALA A 127 13.40 13.61 -14.69
N GLN A 128 12.93 12.59 -15.40
CA GLN A 128 13.60 12.05 -16.60
C GLN A 128 13.71 13.08 -17.73
N ARG A 129 12.82 14.07 -17.78
CA ARG A 129 12.83 15.17 -18.75
C ARG A 129 13.55 16.42 -18.24
N GLY A 130 14.18 16.35 -17.06
CA GLY A 130 14.93 17.47 -16.45
C GLY A 130 14.04 18.47 -15.68
N LEU A 131 12.82 18.09 -15.36
CA LEU A 131 11.89 18.85 -14.52
C LEU A 131 11.78 18.16 -13.16
N ALA A 132 12.43 18.66 -12.13
CA ALA A 132 12.43 18.05 -10.80
C ALA A 132 11.27 18.58 -9.97
N VAL A 133 10.34 17.72 -9.58
CA VAL A 133 9.28 18.08 -8.63
C VAL A 133 9.88 18.15 -7.23
N ASP A 134 10.03 19.37 -6.73
CA ASP A 134 10.67 19.67 -5.44
C ASP A 134 9.70 19.44 -4.26
N SER A 135 8.43 19.70 -4.50
CA SER A 135 7.34 19.47 -3.55
C SER A 135 6.02 19.32 -4.30
N ALA A 136 5.10 18.55 -3.72
CA ALA A 136 3.74 18.42 -4.23
C ALA A 136 2.75 18.62 -3.09
N TRP A 137 1.77 19.49 -3.29
CA TRP A 137 0.81 19.94 -2.29
C TRP A 137 -0.61 19.77 -2.81
N PRO A 138 -1.57 19.28 -2.00
CA PRO A 138 -2.98 19.39 -2.33
C PRO A 138 -3.39 20.84 -2.57
N LEU A 139 -4.34 21.08 -3.46
CA LEU A 139 -4.89 22.43 -3.68
C LEU A 139 -5.46 23.00 -2.39
N VAL A 140 -6.14 22.22 -1.58
CA VAL A 140 -6.65 22.62 -0.26
C VAL A 140 -5.54 23.19 0.63
N THR A 141 -4.38 22.52 0.70
CA THR A 141 -3.23 23.03 1.48
C THR A 141 -2.68 24.33 0.92
N PHE A 142 -2.65 24.46 -0.40
CA PHE A 142 -2.24 25.71 -1.04
C PHE A 142 -3.20 26.83 -0.71
N LEU A 143 -4.51 26.60 -0.78
CA LEU A 143 -5.55 27.59 -0.46
C LEU A 143 -5.43 28.14 0.96
N GLN A 144 -4.99 27.32 1.92
CA GLN A 144 -4.77 27.72 3.31
C GLN A 144 -3.67 28.80 3.45
N THR A 145 -2.79 28.92 2.48
CA THR A 145 -1.66 29.87 2.51
C THR A 145 -1.98 31.22 1.88
N LEU A 146 -3.13 31.36 1.24
CA LEU A 146 -3.52 32.57 0.49
C LEU A 146 -4.04 33.72 1.36
N PRO A 147 -4.79 33.48 2.46
CA PRO A 147 -5.18 34.56 3.37
C PRO A 147 -3.95 35.27 3.93
N GLY A 148 -3.92 36.58 3.88
CA GLY A 148 -2.78 37.39 4.34
C GLY A 148 -2.54 37.28 5.85
N GLU A 149 -1.37 37.75 6.32
CA GLU A 149 -0.93 37.68 7.73
C GLU A 149 -1.88 38.37 8.74
N GLY A 150 -2.92 39.10 8.26
CA GLY A 150 -3.93 39.74 9.12
C GLY A 150 -5.11 38.86 9.51
N SER A 151 -5.20 37.61 8.98
CA SER A 151 -6.32 36.68 9.25
C SER A 151 -6.09 35.75 10.45
N GLU A 152 -5.04 36.00 11.25
CA GLU A 152 -4.63 35.08 12.33
C GLU A 152 -5.65 34.86 13.46
N ALA A 153 -6.73 35.60 13.51
CA ALA A 153 -7.71 35.53 14.61
C ALA A 153 -9.17 35.26 14.18
N GLY A 154 -9.45 35.08 12.90
CA GLY A 154 -10.83 34.98 12.40
C GLY A 154 -11.11 33.67 11.63
N ALA A 155 -12.39 33.37 11.49
CA ALA A 155 -12.83 32.34 10.57
C ALA A 155 -12.53 32.72 9.12
N VAL A 156 -12.00 31.80 8.36
CA VAL A 156 -11.62 32.05 6.96
C VAL A 156 -12.23 30.94 6.06
N THR A 157 -12.85 31.40 4.98
CA THR A 157 -13.32 30.53 3.90
C THR A 157 -12.59 30.91 2.61
N VAL A 158 -11.94 29.94 1.97
CA VAL A 158 -11.28 30.11 0.67
C VAL A 158 -11.93 29.17 -0.32
N VAL A 159 -12.35 29.70 -1.46
CA VAL A 159 -12.99 28.92 -2.51
C VAL A 159 -12.23 29.13 -3.80
N ALA A 160 -11.70 28.04 -4.36
CA ALA A 160 -11.15 28.03 -5.71
C ALA A 160 -12.20 27.48 -6.69
N LEU A 161 -12.36 28.14 -7.82
CA LEU A 161 -13.38 27.87 -8.83
C LEU A 161 -12.79 27.80 -10.24
N GLN A 162 -13.19 26.76 -10.95
CA GLN A 162 -13.05 26.53 -12.37
C GLN A 162 -14.45 26.18 -12.92
N ALA A 163 -14.70 26.29 -14.20
CA ALA A 163 -16.04 26.09 -14.79
C ALA A 163 -16.76 24.80 -14.36
N GLN A 164 -16.02 23.71 -14.23
CA GLN A 164 -16.58 22.40 -13.89
C GLN A 164 -16.01 21.79 -12.59
N ARG A 165 -15.23 22.53 -11.86
CA ARG A 165 -14.59 22.05 -10.62
C ARG A 165 -14.52 23.17 -9.60
N ALA A 166 -14.74 22.83 -8.34
CA ALA A 166 -14.53 23.76 -7.24
C ALA A 166 -13.92 23.05 -6.04
N VAL A 167 -13.12 23.79 -5.30
CA VAL A 167 -12.52 23.36 -4.05
C VAL A 167 -12.71 24.44 -3.02
N ALA A 168 -13.37 24.13 -1.92
CA ALA A 168 -13.49 25.05 -0.79
C ALA A 168 -12.72 24.52 0.41
N TYR A 169 -12.06 25.44 1.09
CA TYR A 169 -11.46 25.23 2.40
C TYR A 169 -12.08 26.22 3.38
N ARG A 170 -12.55 25.69 4.50
CA ARG A 170 -13.10 26.52 5.57
C ARG A 170 -12.43 26.19 6.90
N HIS A 171 -12.02 27.24 7.60
CA HIS A 171 -11.48 27.16 8.95
C HIS A 171 -12.33 28.09 9.84
N PRO A 172 -13.40 27.59 10.47
CA PRO A 172 -14.21 28.38 11.39
C PRO A 172 -13.42 28.68 12.67
N ALA A 173 -13.73 29.79 13.33
CA ALA A 173 -13.00 30.25 14.52
C ALA A 173 -13.01 29.25 15.68
N ASP A 174 -14.08 28.45 15.78
CA ASP A 174 -14.36 27.51 16.87
C ASP A 174 -14.52 26.06 16.39
N GLY A 175 -14.25 25.78 15.12
CA GLY A 175 -14.61 24.54 14.49
C GLY A 175 -13.47 23.77 13.84
N VAL A 176 -13.84 22.63 13.31
CA VAL A 176 -12.94 21.74 12.58
C VAL A 176 -12.74 22.29 11.17
N ARG A 177 -11.51 22.23 10.71
CA ARG A 177 -11.20 22.51 9.30
C ARG A 177 -11.97 21.56 8.40
N THR A 178 -12.61 22.10 7.38
CA THR A 178 -13.34 21.33 6.39
C THR A 178 -12.83 21.64 5.00
N ALA A 179 -12.89 20.64 4.12
CA ALA A 179 -12.65 20.81 2.70
C ALA A 179 -13.81 20.16 1.94
N LEU A 180 -14.26 20.82 0.91
CA LEU A 180 -15.31 20.35 0.02
C LEU A 180 -14.82 20.42 -1.41
N LEU A 181 -15.15 19.41 -2.19
CA LEU A 181 -14.78 19.29 -3.59
C LEU A 181 -16.06 19.08 -4.40
N TRP A 182 -16.21 19.83 -5.47
CA TRP A 182 -17.28 19.69 -6.43
C TRP A 182 -16.71 19.39 -7.81
N HIS A 183 -17.40 18.51 -8.53
CA HIS A 183 -17.06 18.14 -9.89
C HIS A 183 -18.32 18.15 -10.76
N GLY A 184 -18.19 18.61 -11.99
CA GLY A 184 -19.28 18.64 -12.97
C GLY A 184 -19.82 20.03 -13.27
N GLU A 185 -20.75 20.09 -14.21
CA GLU A 185 -21.26 21.35 -14.78
C GLU A 185 -22.04 22.22 -13.80
N SER A 186 -22.59 21.63 -12.72
CA SER A 186 -23.30 22.38 -11.67
C SER A 186 -22.41 23.02 -10.61
N SER A 187 -21.10 22.80 -10.66
CA SER A 187 -20.18 23.17 -9.58
C SER A 187 -20.26 24.66 -9.18
N VAL A 188 -20.43 25.57 -10.12
CA VAL A 188 -20.57 26.99 -9.82
C VAL A 188 -21.86 27.30 -9.06
N ALA A 189 -22.98 26.70 -9.45
CA ALA A 189 -24.27 26.87 -8.78
C ALA A 189 -24.26 26.24 -7.38
N ASP A 190 -23.75 25.02 -7.26
CA ASP A 190 -23.66 24.30 -5.97
C ASP A 190 -22.80 25.07 -4.97
N VAL A 191 -21.65 25.58 -5.44
CA VAL A 191 -20.78 26.45 -4.62
C VAL A 191 -21.46 27.76 -4.25
N GLY A 192 -22.19 28.35 -5.20
CA GLY A 192 -22.95 29.59 -4.95
C GLY A 192 -23.99 29.41 -3.85
N GLU A 193 -24.76 28.32 -3.89
CA GLU A 193 -25.74 27.98 -2.86
C GLU A 193 -25.05 27.75 -1.50
N TRP A 194 -24.01 26.93 -1.48
CA TRP A 194 -23.25 26.65 -0.27
C TRP A 194 -22.62 27.92 0.33
N LEU A 195 -21.99 28.76 -0.50
CA LEU A 195 -21.36 30.00 -0.06
C LEU A 195 -22.39 31.01 0.45
N GLY A 196 -23.54 31.11 -0.20
CA GLY A 196 -24.67 31.90 0.24
C GLY A 196 -25.12 31.49 1.65
N ASP A 197 -25.21 30.19 1.90
CA ASP A 197 -25.52 29.62 3.21
C ASP A 197 -24.44 29.95 4.28
N VAL A 198 -23.16 29.89 3.90
CA VAL A 198 -22.04 30.24 4.80
C VAL A 198 -22.10 31.70 5.16
N LEU A 199 -22.25 32.61 4.18
CA LEU A 199 -22.33 34.05 4.39
C LEU A 199 -23.56 34.45 5.20
N ALA A 200 -24.69 33.80 4.98
CA ALA A 200 -25.91 34.08 5.75
C ALA A 200 -25.79 33.71 7.23
N ARG A 201 -25.06 32.62 7.54
CA ARG A 201 -24.88 32.15 8.92
C ARG A 201 -23.67 32.75 9.62
N HIS A 202 -22.67 33.17 8.87
CA HIS A 202 -21.34 33.58 9.37
C HIS A 202 -20.86 34.82 8.64
N SER A 203 -21.62 35.93 8.75
CA SER A 203 -21.34 37.18 8.06
C SER A 203 -20.01 37.87 8.44
N GLU A 204 -19.36 37.39 9.52
CA GLU A 204 -18.06 37.91 9.98
C GLU A 204 -16.87 37.09 9.41
N GLU A 205 -17.12 35.99 8.72
CA GLU A 205 -16.03 35.21 8.10
C GLU A 205 -15.39 35.96 6.93
N ALA A 206 -14.06 35.99 6.90
CA ALA A 206 -13.34 36.47 5.73
C ALA A 206 -13.45 35.43 4.61
N VAL A 207 -13.87 35.88 3.43
CA VAL A 207 -14.03 34.99 2.25
C VAL A 207 -13.05 35.43 1.17
N LEU A 208 -12.24 34.48 0.70
CA LEU A 208 -11.36 34.64 -0.45
C LEU A 208 -11.83 33.78 -1.61
N LEU A 209 -12.20 34.41 -2.72
CA LEU A 209 -12.57 33.73 -3.95
C LEU A 209 -11.39 33.70 -4.90
N VAL A 210 -11.03 32.52 -5.37
CA VAL A 210 -9.95 32.28 -6.32
C VAL A 210 -10.58 31.74 -7.61
N CYS A 211 -10.79 32.59 -8.59
CA CYS A 211 -11.48 32.22 -9.81
C CYS A 211 -10.49 31.97 -10.96
N ALA A 212 -10.78 30.94 -11.77
CA ALA A 212 -9.97 30.64 -12.94
C ALA A 212 -9.98 31.78 -13.97
N ASP A 213 -11.15 32.38 -14.15
CA ASP A 213 -11.40 33.44 -15.11
C ASP A 213 -12.51 34.39 -14.62
N GLU A 214 -12.68 35.52 -15.31
CA GLU A 214 -13.69 36.52 -14.99
C GLU A 214 -15.13 36.03 -15.24
N GLU A 215 -15.34 35.10 -16.16
CA GLU A 215 -16.65 34.53 -16.46
C GLU A 215 -17.15 33.68 -15.28
N THR A 216 -16.28 32.81 -14.75
CA THR A 216 -16.56 32.01 -13.55
C THR A 216 -16.82 32.90 -12.34
N ALA A 217 -16.03 33.97 -12.18
CA ALA A 217 -16.22 34.95 -11.12
C ALA A 217 -17.56 35.65 -11.21
N SER A 218 -17.94 36.10 -12.42
CA SER A 218 -19.21 36.77 -12.70
C SER A 218 -20.40 35.83 -12.46
N ALA A 219 -20.30 34.59 -12.91
CA ALA A 219 -21.32 33.57 -12.69
C ALA A 219 -21.56 33.31 -11.19
N LEU A 220 -20.49 33.15 -10.41
CA LEU A 220 -20.61 33.02 -8.95
C LEU A 220 -21.21 34.26 -8.30
N GLY A 221 -20.78 35.46 -8.70
CA GLY A 221 -21.32 36.72 -8.22
C GLY A 221 -22.84 36.85 -8.41
N ALA A 222 -23.35 36.32 -9.54
CA ALA A 222 -24.79 36.30 -9.80
C ALA A 222 -25.56 35.37 -8.82
N PHE A 223 -24.97 34.29 -8.38
CA PHE A 223 -25.58 33.38 -7.40
C PHE A 223 -25.53 33.93 -5.96
N VAL A 224 -24.40 34.53 -5.58
CA VAL A 224 -24.15 34.87 -4.17
C VAL A 224 -24.49 36.33 -3.86
N GLY A 225 -24.66 37.16 -4.89
CA GLY A 225 -24.83 38.61 -4.70
C GLY A 225 -23.60 39.26 -4.04
N VAL A 226 -22.41 38.76 -4.37
CA VAL A 226 -21.12 39.10 -3.73
C VAL A 226 -20.80 40.58 -3.70
N GLU A 227 -21.37 41.36 -4.63
CA GLU A 227 -21.18 42.82 -4.69
C GLU A 227 -21.62 43.58 -3.41
N GLY A 228 -22.35 42.92 -2.52
CA GLY A 228 -22.87 43.52 -1.28
C GLY A 228 -22.23 43.03 0.04
N TYR A 229 -21.31 42.03 0.02
CA TYR A 229 -20.73 41.51 1.24
C TYR A 229 -19.36 42.16 1.53
N PRO A 230 -19.25 42.99 2.59
CA PRO A 230 -17.97 43.51 3.04
C PRO A 230 -17.13 42.32 3.58
N GLY A 231 -15.95 42.13 3.03
CA GLY A 231 -15.03 41.04 3.46
C GLY A 231 -14.85 39.89 2.48
N VAL A 232 -15.46 39.97 1.29
CA VAL A 232 -15.17 39.05 0.20
C VAL A 232 -14.05 39.65 -0.67
N GLU A 233 -12.89 39.01 -0.64
CA GLU A 233 -11.76 39.30 -1.54
C GLU A 233 -11.82 38.36 -2.75
N GLN A 234 -11.61 38.88 -3.93
CA GLN A 234 -11.54 38.12 -5.14
C GLN A 234 -10.17 38.23 -5.79
N VAL A 235 -9.57 37.14 -6.16
CA VAL A 235 -8.30 37.08 -6.89
C VAL A 235 -8.40 36.06 -8.04
N THR A 236 -7.62 36.29 -9.08
CA THR A 236 -7.49 35.29 -10.14
C THR A 236 -6.60 34.13 -9.67
N LEU A 237 -6.81 32.95 -10.25
CA LEU A 237 -5.98 31.78 -9.96
C LEU A 237 -4.48 32.02 -10.26
N HIS A 238 -4.18 32.81 -11.30
CA HIS A 238 -2.81 33.21 -11.64
C HIS A 238 -2.16 34.10 -10.61
N GLU A 239 -2.89 35.09 -10.09
CA GLU A 239 -2.41 35.95 -9.01
C GLU A 239 -2.20 35.14 -7.74
N ALA A 240 -3.11 34.21 -7.44
CA ALA A 240 -2.96 33.30 -6.31
C ALA A 240 -1.70 32.44 -6.43
N LEU A 241 -1.44 31.85 -7.60
CA LEU A 241 -0.23 31.06 -7.86
C LEU A 241 1.06 31.88 -7.86
N ALA A 242 0.98 33.18 -8.16
CA ALA A 242 2.13 34.08 -8.13
C ALA A 242 2.47 34.58 -6.71
N ARG A 243 1.56 34.46 -5.75
CA ARG A 243 1.82 34.84 -4.36
C ARG A 243 2.95 33.97 -3.77
N PRO A 244 3.83 34.54 -2.95
CA PRO A 244 4.89 33.77 -2.29
C PRO A 244 4.26 32.78 -1.32
N VAL A 245 4.38 31.50 -1.64
CA VAL A 245 3.85 30.42 -0.77
C VAL A 245 4.94 29.97 0.19
N VAL A 246 4.76 30.25 1.47
CA VAL A 246 5.65 29.81 2.54
C VAL A 246 5.08 28.55 3.18
N LEU A 247 5.26 27.39 2.51
CA LEU A 247 4.95 26.12 3.13
C LEU A 247 6.22 25.54 3.77
N PRO A 248 6.16 25.15 5.07
CA PRO A 248 7.31 24.56 5.75
C PRO A 248 7.79 23.32 5.02
N ARG A 249 9.10 23.16 4.88
CA ARG A 249 9.74 22.08 4.11
C ARG A 249 9.30 20.69 4.53
N TYR A 250 8.90 20.52 5.78
CA TYR A 250 8.48 19.24 6.38
C TYR A 250 7.01 19.26 6.81
N HIS A 251 6.18 20.05 6.15
CA HIS A 251 4.76 20.07 6.46
C HIS A 251 4.14 18.69 6.13
N PRO A 252 3.30 18.13 7.01
CA PRO A 252 2.74 16.79 6.85
C PRO A 252 1.82 16.65 5.62
N ALA A 253 1.24 17.76 5.14
CA ALA A 253 0.39 17.77 3.94
C ALA A 253 1.16 17.58 2.63
N GLN A 254 2.47 17.44 2.65
CA GLN A 254 3.24 17.19 1.44
C GLN A 254 2.98 15.78 0.90
N LEU A 255 2.47 15.68 -0.33
CA LEU A 255 2.15 14.41 -1.01
C LEU A 255 3.39 13.59 -1.38
N LEU A 256 4.50 14.27 -1.73
CA LEU A 256 5.79 13.62 -1.97
C LEU A 256 6.63 13.69 -0.69
N PRO A 257 6.69 12.62 0.11
CA PRO A 257 7.47 12.63 1.33
C PRO A 257 8.95 12.84 0.98
N ARG A 258 9.49 13.96 1.42
CA ARG A 258 10.94 14.16 1.34
C ARG A 258 11.60 13.29 2.38
N THR A 259 12.38 12.36 1.92
CA THR A 259 13.47 11.86 2.78
C THR A 259 14.31 13.11 3.17
N PRO A 260 14.56 13.34 4.46
CA PRO A 260 15.40 14.46 4.85
C PRO A 260 16.68 14.36 4.07
N ALA A 261 16.96 15.37 3.24
CA ALA A 261 18.21 15.43 2.50
C ALA A 261 19.29 15.45 3.57
N VAL A 262 19.91 14.31 3.77
CA VAL A 262 21.13 14.22 4.57
C VAL A 262 22.03 15.25 3.93
N THR A 263 22.27 16.39 4.59
CA THR A 263 23.15 17.42 4.02
C THR A 263 24.43 16.69 3.63
N ALA A 264 25.01 17.02 2.46
CA ALA A 264 26.24 16.35 1.98
C ALA A 264 27.30 16.29 3.08
N GLN A 265 27.31 17.25 3.98
CA GLN A 265 28.16 17.29 5.17
C GLN A 265 27.78 16.22 6.21
N ARG A 266 26.49 15.98 6.47
CA ARG A 266 26.04 14.88 7.38
C ARG A 266 26.22 13.52 6.72
N ALA A 267 26.05 13.42 5.39
CA ALA A 267 26.36 12.22 4.63
C ALA A 267 27.87 11.93 4.68
N LEU A 268 28.73 12.95 4.49
CA LEU A 268 30.17 12.83 4.63
C LEU A 268 30.58 12.45 6.07
N ILE A 269 29.98 13.06 7.09
CA ILE A 269 30.22 12.71 8.48
C ILE A 269 29.72 11.29 8.77
N ALA A 270 28.54 10.90 8.31
CA ALA A 270 28.02 9.54 8.47
C ALA A 270 28.87 8.50 7.74
N VAL A 271 29.33 8.81 6.52
CA VAL A 271 30.27 7.96 5.76
C VAL A 271 31.63 7.90 6.44
N SER A 272 32.15 9.01 6.94
CA SER A 272 33.45 9.04 7.67
C SER A 272 33.36 8.29 9.00
N VAL A 273 32.26 8.42 9.74
CA VAL A 273 32.02 7.67 10.98
C VAL A 273 31.79 6.19 10.65
N ALA A 274 31.04 5.86 9.60
CA ALA A 274 30.87 4.48 9.14
C ALA A 274 32.20 3.86 8.70
N LEU A 275 33.05 4.61 8.00
CA LEU A 275 34.41 4.17 7.62
C LEU A 275 35.33 4.00 8.82
N LEU A 276 35.27 4.88 9.82
CA LEU A 276 36.03 4.74 11.07
C LEU A 276 35.53 3.56 11.91
N ILE A 277 34.23 3.34 11.98
CA ILE A 277 33.63 2.17 12.65
C ILE A 277 34.00 0.91 11.88
N THR A 278 33.92 0.89 10.55
CA THR A 278 34.30 -0.27 9.73
C THR A 278 35.82 -0.51 9.77
N ALA A 279 36.65 0.52 9.78
CA ALA A 279 38.10 0.40 9.95
C ALA A 279 38.47 -0.05 11.36
N GLY A 280 37.80 0.43 12.40
CA GLY A 280 38.02 -0.01 13.80
C GLY A 280 37.49 -1.41 14.08
N TRP A 281 36.39 -1.82 13.43
CA TRP A 281 35.81 -3.15 13.56
C TRP A 281 36.47 -4.20 12.66
N SER A 282 37.15 -3.79 11.58
CA SER A 282 37.75 -4.72 10.63
C SER A 282 38.84 -5.61 11.30
N GLY A 283 39.57 -5.08 12.26
CA GLY A 283 40.57 -5.86 12.99
C GLY A 283 39.97 -6.88 13.99
N VAL A 284 38.86 -6.49 14.66
CA VAL A 284 38.17 -7.36 15.65
C VAL A 284 37.17 -8.29 14.95
N ALA A 285 36.51 -7.81 13.88
CA ALA A 285 35.57 -8.61 13.09
C ALA A 285 36.29 -9.71 12.30
N TYR A 286 37.50 -9.43 11.74
CA TYR A 286 38.28 -10.43 11.01
C TYR A 286 38.65 -11.63 11.89
N GLY A 287 39.04 -11.38 13.14
CA GLY A 287 39.34 -12.46 14.11
C GLY A 287 38.08 -13.25 14.52
N ARG A 288 36.95 -12.54 14.75
CA ARG A 288 35.69 -13.19 15.11
C ARG A 288 35.06 -13.94 13.91
N ASP A 289 35.08 -13.35 12.73
CA ASP A 289 34.62 -14.00 11.51
C ASP A 289 35.43 -15.22 11.14
N PHE A 290 36.75 -15.18 11.34
CA PHE A 290 37.59 -16.33 11.09
C PHE A 290 37.27 -17.49 12.07
N VAL A 291 37.11 -17.19 13.37
CA VAL A 291 36.71 -18.19 14.38
C VAL A 291 35.28 -18.69 14.09
N ALA A 292 34.36 -17.79 13.75
CA ALA A 292 32.97 -18.16 13.41
C ALA A 292 32.91 -19.05 12.15
N ARG A 293 33.69 -18.72 11.11
CA ARG A 293 33.81 -19.57 9.91
C ARG A 293 34.43 -20.93 10.20
N GLN A 294 35.48 -20.96 11.03
CA GLN A 294 36.06 -22.25 11.50
C GLN A 294 35.01 -23.08 12.25
N ASN A 295 34.26 -22.47 13.16
CA ASN A 295 33.22 -23.17 13.90
C ASN A 295 32.08 -23.60 12.98
N ALA A 296 31.64 -22.76 12.04
CA ALA A 296 30.61 -23.11 11.05
C ALA A 296 31.07 -24.29 10.14
N VAL A 297 32.34 -24.31 9.74
CA VAL A 297 32.89 -25.46 8.98
C VAL A 297 32.90 -26.72 9.81
N LYS A 298 33.29 -26.64 11.10
CA LYS A 298 33.23 -27.79 12.02
C LYS A 298 31.81 -28.27 12.24
N ASP A 299 30.86 -27.35 12.42
CA ASP A 299 29.43 -27.68 12.55
C ASP A 299 28.85 -28.31 11.27
N GLN A 300 29.24 -27.81 10.10
CA GLN A 300 28.85 -28.42 8.83
C GLN A 300 29.45 -29.81 8.66
N GLN A 301 30.72 -30.00 9.04
CA GLN A 301 31.34 -31.32 9.01
C GLN A 301 30.65 -32.28 9.97
N ALA A 302 30.30 -31.83 11.19
CA ALA A 302 29.55 -32.61 12.17
C ALA A 302 28.16 -32.99 11.64
N ARG A 303 27.44 -32.03 11.02
CA ARG A 303 26.14 -32.30 10.36
C ARG A 303 26.26 -33.28 9.19
N LEU A 304 27.28 -33.12 8.35
CA LEU A 304 27.53 -34.08 7.24
C LEU A 304 27.84 -35.46 7.76
N THR A 305 28.55 -35.57 8.88
CA THR A 305 28.83 -36.87 9.51
C THR A 305 27.56 -37.49 10.10
N ALA A 306 26.71 -36.65 10.76
CA ALA A 306 25.40 -37.07 11.27
C ALA A 306 24.47 -37.53 10.14
N LEU A 307 24.34 -36.74 9.08
CA LEU A 307 23.53 -37.08 7.91
C LEU A 307 24.02 -38.36 7.20
N ARG A 308 25.35 -38.58 7.13
CA ARG A 308 25.89 -39.83 6.61
C ARG A 308 25.51 -41.01 7.47
N GLY A 309 25.48 -40.82 8.82
CA GLY A 309 24.99 -41.84 9.74
C GLY A 309 23.51 -42.15 9.54
N GLU A 310 22.67 -41.13 9.41
CA GLU A 310 21.22 -41.27 9.16
C GLU A 310 20.97 -41.98 7.81
N VAL A 311 21.70 -41.60 6.76
CA VAL A 311 21.59 -42.27 5.43
C VAL A 311 22.02 -43.73 5.51
N ALA A 312 23.04 -44.05 6.33
CA ALA A 312 23.45 -45.46 6.53
C ALA A 312 22.35 -46.24 7.26
N GLN A 313 21.77 -45.69 8.32
CA GLN A 313 20.62 -46.31 9.03
C GLN A 313 19.40 -46.47 8.14
N LEU A 314 19.06 -45.48 7.32
CA LEU A 314 17.94 -45.58 6.37
C LEU A 314 18.20 -46.62 5.31
N ARG A 315 19.44 -46.81 4.84
CA ARG A 315 19.81 -47.88 3.90
C ARG A 315 19.70 -49.24 4.53
N GLU A 316 20.09 -49.38 5.78
CA GLU A 316 19.98 -50.65 6.54
C GLU A 316 18.50 -50.99 6.77
N ALA A 317 17.69 -50.03 7.22
CA ALA A 317 16.23 -50.21 7.35
C ALA A 317 15.55 -50.55 6.00
N ALA A 318 15.96 -49.91 4.91
CA ALA A 318 15.45 -50.20 3.59
C ALA A 318 15.84 -51.65 3.12
N ALA A 319 17.04 -52.09 3.48
CA ALA A 319 17.48 -53.46 3.20
C ALA A 319 16.69 -54.48 4.02
N GLU A 320 16.41 -54.19 5.31
CA GLU A 320 15.55 -55.03 6.15
C GLU A 320 14.11 -55.13 5.58
N ILE A 321 13.52 -53.97 5.21
CA ILE A 321 12.18 -53.94 4.59
C ILE A 321 12.18 -54.74 3.28
N ALA A 322 13.21 -54.62 2.45
CA ALA A 322 13.34 -55.39 1.22
C ALA A 322 13.53 -56.91 1.47
N ALA A 323 14.20 -57.26 2.59
CA ALA A 323 14.32 -58.69 2.99
C ALA A 323 13.00 -59.22 3.52
N LEU A 324 12.28 -58.47 4.38
CA LEU A 324 10.94 -58.81 4.83
C LEU A 324 9.94 -58.91 3.68
N ARG A 325 9.99 -58.00 2.71
CA ARG A 325 9.14 -58.06 1.50
C ARG A 325 9.42 -59.35 0.68
N ARG A 326 10.68 -59.67 0.50
CA ARG A 326 11.05 -60.94 -0.18
C ARG A 326 10.59 -62.16 0.59
N SER A 327 10.62 -62.16 1.91
CA SER A 327 10.14 -63.27 2.75
C SER A 327 8.61 -63.39 2.71
N LEU A 328 7.89 -62.26 2.58
CA LEU A 328 6.43 -62.24 2.45
C LEU A 328 5.97 -62.68 1.04
N ASP A 329 6.74 -62.30 0.01
CA ASP A 329 6.39 -62.59 -1.40
C ASP A 329 7.00 -63.95 -1.87
N GLY A 330 8.02 -64.49 -1.19
CA GLY A 330 8.80 -65.66 -1.59
C GLY A 330 8.26 -67.01 -1.12
N GLY A 331 7.17 -67.02 -0.36
CA GLY A 331 6.47 -68.24 -0.02
C GLY A 331 5.51 -68.64 -1.16
N ALA A 332 5.87 -69.66 -1.96
CA ALA A 332 5.14 -70.08 -3.18
C ALA A 332 3.67 -70.51 -2.98
N ALA A 333 3.03 -70.20 -1.86
CA ALA A 333 1.63 -70.46 -1.56
C ALA A 333 1.02 -69.47 -0.52
N GLY A 334 1.68 -68.26 -0.25
CA GLY A 334 1.19 -67.30 0.70
C GLY A 334 0.34 -66.19 0.03
N PRO A 335 -0.50 -65.48 0.79
CA PRO A 335 -1.28 -64.38 0.24
C PRO A 335 -0.35 -63.24 -0.21
N PRO A 336 -0.70 -62.44 -1.23
CA PRO A 336 0.14 -61.36 -1.78
C PRO A 336 0.19 -60.15 -0.89
N CYS A 337 0.77 -60.27 0.32
CA CYS A 337 0.82 -59.23 1.36
C CYS A 337 1.64 -58.01 0.94
N GLY A 338 2.74 -58.21 0.19
CA GLY A 338 3.57 -57.12 -0.31
C GLY A 338 2.81 -56.24 -1.28
N ALA A 339 2.06 -56.80 -2.19
CA ALA A 339 1.22 -56.06 -3.13
C ALA A 339 0.07 -55.31 -2.44
N LEU A 340 -0.51 -55.84 -1.38
CA LEU A 340 -1.52 -55.17 -0.56
C LEU A 340 -0.89 -53.95 0.16
N LEU A 341 0.28 -54.09 0.78
CA LEU A 341 0.98 -52.99 1.47
C LEU A 341 1.37 -51.87 0.50
N GLU A 342 1.86 -52.19 -0.67
CA GLU A 342 2.17 -51.21 -1.73
C GLU A 342 0.91 -50.47 -2.16
N LYS A 343 -0.21 -51.18 -2.35
CA LYS A 343 -1.47 -50.56 -2.73
C LYS A 343 -2.02 -49.65 -1.64
N ILE A 344 -1.92 -50.05 -0.37
CA ILE A 344 -2.27 -49.21 0.77
C ILE A 344 -1.44 -47.92 0.74
N SER A 345 -0.12 -48.00 0.63
CA SER A 345 0.78 -46.83 0.66
C SER A 345 0.56 -45.87 -0.50
N THR A 346 0.21 -46.35 -1.67
CA THR A 346 0.02 -45.55 -2.88
C THR A 346 -1.39 -44.95 -3.01
N THR A 347 -2.38 -45.54 -2.35
CA THR A 347 -3.79 -45.07 -2.44
C THR A 347 -4.32 -44.41 -1.21
N LEU A 348 -3.54 -44.34 -0.13
CA LEU A 348 -3.94 -43.72 1.14
C LEU A 348 -4.25 -42.21 0.96
N PRO A 349 -5.48 -41.78 1.20
CA PRO A 349 -5.82 -40.37 1.11
C PRO A 349 -5.17 -39.57 2.26
N ALA A 350 -4.80 -38.30 2.01
CA ALA A 350 -4.20 -37.42 3.02
C ALA A 350 -5.10 -37.18 4.26
N GLN A 351 -6.41 -37.41 4.11
CA GLN A 351 -7.41 -37.24 5.16
C GLN A 351 -7.65 -38.48 6.01
N VAL A 352 -6.95 -39.56 5.73
CA VAL A 352 -7.08 -40.86 6.39
C VAL A 352 -5.81 -41.21 7.14
N THR A 353 -5.94 -41.47 8.44
CA THR A 353 -4.82 -41.96 9.27
C THR A 353 -5.04 -43.42 9.64
N LEU A 354 -4.08 -44.26 9.35
CA LEU A 354 -4.12 -45.68 9.71
C LEU A 354 -3.60 -45.88 11.13
N THR A 355 -4.30 -46.72 11.89
CA THR A 355 -3.91 -47.04 13.28
C THR A 355 -3.40 -48.48 13.40
N SER A 356 -3.96 -49.40 12.63
CA SER A 356 -3.48 -50.78 12.67
C SER A 356 -3.68 -51.49 11.33
N LEU A 357 -2.83 -52.42 11.02
CA LEU A 357 -3.02 -53.43 9.98
C LEU A 357 -2.72 -54.80 10.57
N ARG A 358 -3.69 -55.67 10.52
CA ARG A 358 -3.55 -57.05 10.95
C ARG A 358 -3.83 -58.01 9.78
N ILE A 359 -2.91 -58.89 9.51
CA ILE A 359 -3.07 -59.94 8.51
C ILE A 359 -3.06 -61.28 9.23
N THR A 360 -4.10 -62.09 9.07
CA THR A 360 -4.23 -63.41 9.71
C THR A 360 -4.64 -64.45 8.68
N GLY A 361 -3.68 -65.27 8.26
CA GLY A 361 -3.91 -66.24 7.23
C GLY A 361 -4.32 -65.61 5.90
N ARG A 362 -5.57 -65.81 5.48
CA ARG A 362 -6.14 -65.27 4.22
C ARG A 362 -7.00 -64.03 4.41
N SER A 363 -7.12 -63.54 5.62
CA SER A 363 -7.90 -62.33 5.95
C SER A 363 -6.98 -61.21 6.39
N TRP A 364 -7.42 -60.00 6.16
CA TRP A 364 -6.74 -58.79 6.65
C TRP A 364 -7.77 -57.83 7.21
N THR A 365 -7.35 -57.06 8.21
CA THR A 365 -8.12 -56.00 8.83
C THR A 365 -7.24 -54.76 8.97
N LEU A 366 -7.78 -53.61 8.61
CA LEU A 366 -7.10 -52.36 8.65
C LEU A 366 -8.01 -51.34 9.37
N ASP A 367 -7.54 -50.76 10.44
CA ASP A 367 -8.28 -49.78 11.22
C ASP A 367 -7.68 -48.37 11.01
N GLY A 368 -8.52 -47.35 11.04
CA GLY A 368 -8.10 -45.99 10.85
C GLY A 368 -9.14 -44.94 11.24
N TRP A 369 -8.78 -43.68 11.05
CA TRP A 369 -9.59 -42.50 11.31
C TRP A 369 -9.68 -41.65 10.06
N VAL A 370 -10.84 -41.02 9.88
CA VAL A 370 -11.06 -39.99 8.87
C VAL A 370 -11.01 -38.64 9.56
N ALA A 371 -10.25 -37.70 9.02
CA ALA A 371 -10.11 -36.36 9.60
C ALA A 371 -11.46 -35.64 9.72
N PRO A 372 -11.72 -34.84 10.78
CA PRO A 372 -12.92 -34.04 10.91
C PRO A 372 -13.07 -33.10 9.71
N GLY A 373 -14.21 -33.18 9.02
CA GLY A 373 -14.47 -32.39 7.80
C GLY A 373 -14.31 -33.15 6.49
N ALA A 374 -13.70 -34.33 6.47
CA ALA A 374 -13.82 -35.24 5.36
C ALA A 374 -15.20 -35.92 5.39
N GLY A 375 -15.89 -35.90 4.27
CA GLY A 375 -17.26 -36.44 4.21
C GLY A 375 -17.32 -37.91 4.63
N PRO A 376 -18.49 -38.42 5.11
CA PRO A 376 -18.66 -39.76 5.61
C PRO A 376 -18.37 -40.88 4.59
N ARG A 377 -18.18 -40.52 3.32
CA ARG A 377 -17.87 -41.45 2.21
C ARG A 377 -16.38 -41.63 1.95
N ALA A 378 -15.49 -40.91 2.63
CA ALA A 378 -14.04 -40.98 2.34
C ALA A 378 -13.48 -42.40 2.53
N GLY A 379 -13.93 -43.15 3.52
CA GLY A 379 -13.56 -44.52 3.72
C GLY A 379 -14.06 -45.46 2.61
N GLU A 380 -15.27 -45.26 2.12
CA GLU A 380 -15.85 -46.01 1.01
C GLU A 380 -15.15 -45.72 -0.33
N GLU A 381 -14.84 -44.46 -0.58
CA GLU A 381 -14.08 -44.09 -1.78
C GLU A 381 -12.68 -44.70 -1.78
N TRP A 382 -12.02 -44.67 -0.62
CA TRP A 382 -10.72 -45.32 -0.49
C TRP A 382 -10.81 -46.84 -0.65
N ARG A 383 -11.83 -47.51 -0.06
CA ARG A 383 -12.09 -48.90 -0.27
C ARG A 383 -12.13 -49.28 -1.76
N THR A 384 -12.84 -48.48 -2.55
CA THR A 384 -12.96 -48.69 -4.01
C THR A 384 -11.62 -48.58 -4.75
N ARG A 385 -10.75 -47.66 -4.28
CA ARG A 385 -9.37 -47.53 -4.84
C ARG A 385 -8.45 -48.61 -4.35
N LEU A 386 -8.60 -49.08 -3.12
CA LEU A 386 -7.78 -50.14 -2.52
C LEU A 386 -8.09 -51.53 -3.16
N ALA A 387 -9.36 -51.83 -3.37
CA ALA A 387 -9.80 -53.07 -3.96
C ALA A 387 -10.62 -52.82 -5.24
N PRO A 388 -9.99 -52.40 -6.34
CA PRO A 388 -10.67 -52.26 -7.62
C PRO A 388 -11.16 -53.58 -8.17
N PRO A 389 -12.10 -53.61 -9.11
CA PRO A 389 -12.52 -54.83 -9.79
C PRO A 389 -11.30 -55.58 -10.39
N GLY A 390 -11.16 -56.86 -10.00
CA GLY A 390 -10.04 -57.67 -10.42
C GLY A 390 -8.83 -57.69 -9.47
N ALA A 391 -8.86 -56.96 -8.36
CA ALA A 391 -7.81 -57.08 -7.35
C ALA A 391 -7.72 -58.50 -6.76
N PRO A 392 -6.52 -58.95 -6.39
CA PRO A 392 -6.34 -60.31 -5.79
C PRO A 392 -6.81 -60.35 -4.33
N TRP A 393 -7.53 -59.34 -3.85
CA TRP A 393 -8.17 -59.27 -2.53
C TRP A 393 -9.53 -58.57 -2.61
N THR A 394 -10.33 -58.77 -1.60
CA THR A 394 -11.60 -58.07 -1.38
C THR A 394 -11.44 -57.07 -0.21
N ALA A 395 -12.27 -56.04 -0.18
CA ALA A 395 -12.35 -55.11 0.92
C ALA A 395 -13.80 -54.69 1.21
N GLU A 396 -14.19 -54.74 2.49
CA GLU A 396 -15.47 -54.30 3.00
C GLU A 396 -15.25 -53.24 4.08
N THR A 397 -16.06 -52.20 4.10
CA THR A 397 -15.96 -51.08 5.11
C THR A 397 -16.98 -51.33 6.21
N LYS A 398 -16.54 -51.24 7.44
CA LYS A 398 -17.41 -51.11 8.63
C LYS A 398 -17.21 -49.72 9.25
N PRO A 399 -18.22 -48.87 9.18
CA PRO A 399 -18.13 -47.56 9.83
C PRO A 399 -18.17 -47.74 11.37
N GLY A 400 -17.24 -47.06 12.05
CA GLY A 400 -17.20 -46.95 13.50
C GLY A 400 -17.74 -45.60 14.00
N ALA A 401 -17.89 -45.48 15.32
CA ALA A 401 -18.31 -44.24 15.94
C ALA A 401 -17.19 -43.14 15.86
N GLY A 402 -17.57 -41.86 15.74
CA GLY A 402 -16.63 -40.75 15.86
C GLY A 402 -15.62 -40.62 14.72
N GLY A 403 -15.92 -41.07 13.50
CA GLY A 403 -15.02 -40.95 12.35
C GLY A 403 -14.02 -42.10 12.22
N SER A 404 -14.05 -43.11 13.10
CA SER A 404 -13.28 -44.33 12.95
C SER A 404 -13.89 -45.22 11.85
N PHE A 405 -13.08 -46.04 11.22
CA PHE A 405 -13.52 -47.07 10.28
C PHE A 405 -12.63 -48.30 10.37
N SER A 406 -13.19 -49.40 10.01
CA SER A 406 -12.44 -50.65 9.84
C SER A 406 -12.68 -51.20 8.42
N LEU A 407 -11.61 -51.47 7.69
CA LEU A 407 -11.66 -52.21 6.43
C LEU A 407 -11.26 -53.66 6.68
N THR A 408 -12.13 -54.58 6.32
CA THR A 408 -11.84 -56.02 6.42
C THR A 408 -11.86 -56.63 5.02
N GLY A 409 -10.98 -57.58 4.77
CA GLY A 409 -10.94 -58.22 3.46
C GLY A 409 -10.29 -59.59 3.50
N GLY A 410 -10.33 -60.22 2.36
CA GLY A 410 -9.70 -61.53 2.15
C GLY A 410 -8.95 -61.58 0.83
N PHE A 411 -7.86 -62.34 0.81
CA PHE A 411 -7.11 -62.60 -0.41
C PHE A 411 -7.85 -63.64 -1.27
N ARG A 412 -7.98 -63.29 -2.56
CA ARG A 412 -8.49 -64.26 -3.58
C ARG A 412 -7.36 -65.17 -3.99
N LEU A 413 -7.67 -66.49 -4.19
CA LEU A 413 -6.75 -67.49 -4.75
C LEU A 413 -6.75 -67.37 -6.26
#